data_6ed6287b4ffd66e323d22022303e1683
#
_entry.id   6ed6287b4ffd66e323d22022303e1683
#
_cell.length_a   1.000
_cell.length_b   1.000
_cell.length_c   1.000
_cell.angle_alpha   90.00
_cell.angle_beta   90.00
_cell.angle_gamma   90.00
#
_symmetry.space_group_name_H-M   'P 1'
#
loop_
_entity.id
_entity.type
_entity.pdbx_description
1 polymer ?
#
loop_
_entity_poly.entity_id
_entity_poly.type
_entity_poly.pdbx_seq_one_letter_code
_entity_poly.pdbx_strand_id
1 'polypeptide(L)'
;MKYFHRTQLPPEAVLARAATFFGGRLTPVEEQPRRRRFTGTVGQVAVSAQAEGGHYTLVTVETNQVGESEADKLAKRFLTVVHTLADPTHRPIGAY
;
A
#
# COMPACT_ATOMS: atom_id res chain seq x y z
N MET A 1 -5.25 -7.49 -9.35
CA MET A 1 -6.24 -6.84 -8.45
C MET A 1 -5.79 -5.44 -8.13
N LYS A 2 -6.74 -4.55 -7.92
CA LYS A 2 -6.45 -3.14 -7.65
C LYS A 2 -7.35 -2.68 -6.51
N TYR A 3 -6.74 -2.04 -5.51
CA TYR A 3 -7.44 -1.55 -4.32
C TYR A 3 -7.14 -0.08 -4.12
N PHE A 4 -8.14 0.65 -3.61
CA PHE A 4 -8.04 2.09 -3.34
C PHE A 4 -8.32 2.34 -1.87
N HIS A 5 -7.62 3.32 -1.32
CA HIS A 5 -7.83 3.74 0.06
C HIS A 5 -7.51 5.22 0.17
N ARG A 6 -8.33 5.98 0.90
CA ARG A 6 -8.06 7.39 1.17
C ARG A 6 -7.58 7.55 2.60
N THR A 7 -6.51 8.31 2.76
CA THR A 7 -5.91 8.55 4.06
C THR A 7 -5.52 10.01 4.20
N GLN A 8 -5.39 10.46 5.44
CA GLN A 8 -4.90 11.81 5.73
C GLN A 8 -3.38 11.88 5.78
N LEU A 9 -2.69 10.75 5.73
CA LEU A 9 -1.23 10.73 5.68
C LEU A 9 -0.75 11.38 4.37
N PRO A 10 0.35 12.14 4.40
CA PRO A 10 0.89 12.69 3.16
C PRO A 10 1.42 11.56 2.25
N PRO A 11 1.45 11.78 0.92
CA PRO A 11 1.90 10.74 0.00
C PRO A 11 3.28 10.17 0.31
N GLU A 12 4.23 11.00 0.69
CA GLU A 12 5.58 10.53 1.01
C GLU A 12 5.60 9.64 2.24
N ALA A 13 4.72 9.86 3.21
CA ALA A 13 4.62 8.99 4.39
C ALA A 13 4.08 7.62 4.00
N VAL A 14 3.08 7.59 3.12
CA VAL A 14 2.51 6.33 2.60
C VAL A 14 3.58 5.52 1.87
N LEU A 15 4.33 6.18 0.98
CA LEU A 15 5.34 5.50 0.17
C LEU A 15 6.54 5.07 1.00
N ALA A 16 6.93 5.83 2.02
CA ALA A 16 7.97 5.43 2.95
C ALA A 16 7.55 4.17 3.71
N ARG A 17 6.30 4.10 4.12
CA ARG A 17 5.80 2.92 4.80
C ARG A 17 5.71 1.72 3.87
N ALA A 18 5.34 1.95 2.60
CA ALA A 18 5.32 0.90 1.60
C ALA A 18 6.73 0.31 1.41
N ALA A 19 7.75 1.16 1.35
CA ALA A 19 9.12 0.71 1.21
C ALA A 19 9.54 -0.17 2.40
N THR A 20 9.14 0.20 3.62
CA THR A 20 9.44 -0.59 4.81
C THR A 20 8.64 -1.90 4.82
N PHE A 21 7.35 -1.82 4.55
CA PHE A 21 6.46 -2.98 4.63
C PHE A 21 6.80 -4.03 3.57
N PHE A 22 6.88 -3.62 2.31
CA PHE A 22 7.13 -4.55 1.21
C PHE A 22 8.61 -4.88 1.07
N GLY A 23 9.50 -3.94 1.40
CA GLY A 23 10.94 -4.15 1.25
C GLY A 23 11.50 -5.29 2.09
N GLY A 24 10.82 -5.66 3.18
CA GLY A 24 11.21 -6.81 3.99
C GLY A 24 10.71 -8.14 3.44
N ARG A 25 9.85 -8.12 2.42
CA ARG A 25 9.19 -9.31 1.86
C ARG A 25 9.43 -9.48 0.37
N LEU A 26 9.59 -8.37 -0.33
CA LEU A 26 9.74 -8.32 -1.78
C LEU A 26 10.94 -7.46 -2.12
N THR A 27 11.34 -7.48 -3.39
CA THR A 27 12.48 -6.69 -3.88
C THR A 27 11.96 -5.42 -4.57
N PRO A 28 12.43 -4.22 -4.16
CA PRO A 28 12.07 -2.99 -4.86
C PRO A 28 12.63 -2.99 -6.27
N VAL A 29 11.78 -2.64 -7.25
CA VAL A 29 12.20 -2.57 -8.66
C VAL A 29 11.90 -1.22 -9.30
N GLU A 30 11.12 -0.37 -8.63
CA GLU A 30 10.81 0.98 -9.11
C GLU A 30 10.59 1.90 -7.93
N GLU A 31 11.28 3.04 -7.91
CA GLU A 31 11.15 4.05 -6.87
C GLU A 31 10.98 5.42 -7.52
N GLN A 32 9.76 5.91 -7.54
CA GLN A 32 9.42 7.22 -8.07
C GLN A 32 8.76 8.06 -6.97
N PRO A 33 8.67 9.39 -7.12
CA PRO A 33 8.12 10.24 -6.06
C PRO A 33 6.70 9.90 -5.64
N ARG A 34 5.90 9.27 -6.53
CA ARG A 34 4.51 8.94 -6.23
C ARG A 34 4.19 7.47 -6.45
N ARG A 35 5.21 6.65 -6.71
CA ARG A 35 4.99 5.24 -7.01
C ARG A 35 6.17 4.40 -6.56
N ARG A 36 5.87 3.24 -5.99
CA ARG A 36 6.84 2.20 -5.64
C ARG A 36 6.34 0.88 -6.19
N ARG A 37 7.25 0.09 -6.75
CA ARG A 37 6.90 -1.24 -7.25
C ARG A 37 7.86 -2.26 -6.69
N PHE A 38 7.34 -3.41 -6.34
CA PHE A 38 8.07 -4.49 -5.72
C PHE A 38 7.77 -5.80 -6.45
N THR A 39 8.74 -6.70 -6.48
CA THR A 39 8.58 -8.02 -7.10
C THR A 39 9.13 -9.11 -6.19
N GLY A 40 8.60 -10.32 -6.35
CA GLY A 40 9.06 -11.49 -5.59
C GLY A 40 8.38 -12.74 -6.11
N THR A 41 8.59 -13.85 -5.39
CA THR A 41 8.02 -15.14 -5.79
C THR A 41 6.50 -15.14 -5.77
N VAL A 42 5.87 -14.30 -4.96
CA VAL A 42 4.41 -14.21 -4.88
C VAL A 42 3.80 -13.34 -5.96
N GLY A 43 4.61 -12.60 -6.74
CA GLY A 43 4.14 -11.73 -7.79
C GLY A 43 4.66 -10.31 -7.64
N GLN A 44 3.96 -9.35 -8.25
CA GLN A 44 4.33 -7.94 -8.20
C GLN A 44 3.27 -7.13 -7.48
N VAL A 45 3.73 -6.12 -6.73
CA VAL A 45 2.86 -5.16 -6.05
C VAL A 45 3.33 -3.77 -6.39
N ALA A 46 2.42 -2.90 -6.80
CA ALA A 46 2.70 -1.50 -7.06
C ALA A 46 1.87 -0.65 -6.12
N VAL A 47 2.51 0.33 -5.47
CA VAL A 47 1.84 1.27 -4.58
C VAL A 47 2.03 2.66 -5.15
N SER A 48 0.93 3.37 -5.37
CA SER A 48 0.98 4.78 -5.72
C SER A 48 0.22 5.59 -4.67
N ALA A 49 0.68 6.82 -4.46
CA ALA A 49 0.07 7.72 -3.51
C ALA A 49 0.01 9.11 -4.14
N GLN A 50 -1.18 9.68 -4.19
CA GLN A 50 -1.42 10.95 -4.86
C GLN A 50 -2.30 11.83 -4.01
N ALA A 51 -1.92 13.10 -3.86
CA ALA A 51 -2.74 14.08 -3.16
C ALA A 51 -4.02 14.31 -3.93
N GLU A 52 -5.16 14.33 -3.21
CA GLU A 52 -6.48 14.48 -3.81
C GLU A 52 -7.22 15.61 -3.09
N GLY A 53 -7.45 16.70 -3.80
CA GLY A 53 -8.22 17.82 -3.28
C GLY A 53 -7.58 18.56 -2.10
N GLY A 54 -6.31 18.31 -1.81
CA GLY A 54 -5.61 18.97 -0.71
C GLY A 54 -5.95 18.45 0.68
N HIS A 55 -6.87 17.49 0.78
CA HIS A 55 -7.35 16.98 2.07
C HIS A 55 -6.97 15.52 2.29
N TYR A 56 -6.83 14.76 1.22
CA TYR A 56 -6.60 13.32 1.31
C TYR A 56 -5.49 12.90 0.37
N THR A 57 -4.91 11.77 0.68
CA THR A 57 -4.04 11.04 -0.22
C THR A 57 -4.79 9.80 -0.71
N LEU A 58 -4.88 9.66 -2.02
CA LEU A 58 -5.43 8.44 -2.62
C LEU A 58 -4.30 7.44 -2.74
N VAL A 59 -4.44 6.32 -2.05
CA VAL A 59 -3.49 5.21 -2.10
C VAL A 59 -4.07 4.15 -3.02
N THR A 60 -3.30 3.76 -4.04
CA THR A 60 -3.69 2.67 -4.93
C THR A 60 -2.66 1.57 -4.78
N VAL A 61 -3.14 0.35 -4.50
CA VAL A 61 -2.28 -0.83 -4.44
C VAL A 61 -2.75 -1.80 -5.50
N GLU A 62 -1.83 -2.17 -6.37
CA GLU A 62 -2.14 -3.01 -7.52
C GLU A 62 -1.24 -4.23 -7.53
N THR A 63 -1.81 -5.41 -7.76
CA THR A 63 -1.04 -6.65 -7.91
C THR A 63 -1.28 -7.22 -9.30
N ASN A 64 -0.31 -8.02 -9.77
CA ASN A 64 -0.47 -8.76 -11.02
C ASN A 64 -1.07 -10.15 -10.80
N GLN A 65 -1.61 -10.40 -9.59
CA GLN A 65 -2.21 -11.68 -9.23
C GLN A 65 -3.70 -11.57 -9.03
N VAL A 66 -4.37 -12.70 -9.02
CA VAL A 66 -5.82 -12.74 -8.74
C VAL A 66 -6.09 -12.52 -7.26
N GLY A 67 -7.35 -12.26 -6.93
CA GLY A 67 -7.77 -12.08 -5.53
C GLY A 67 -7.46 -13.31 -4.70
N GLU A 68 -7.16 -13.07 -3.41
CA GLU A 68 -6.81 -14.07 -2.40
C GLU A 68 -5.48 -14.79 -2.64
N SER A 69 -4.66 -14.32 -3.57
CA SER A 69 -3.27 -14.73 -3.70
C SER A 69 -2.45 -14.16 -2.55
N GLU A 70 -1.21 -14.64 -2.38
CA GLU A 70 -0.33 -14.08 -1.36
C GLU A 70 -0.02 -12.61 -1.61
N ALA A 71 0.16 -12.21 -2.87
CA ALA A 71 0.37 -10.81 -3.21
C ALA A 71 -0.86 -9.97 -2.86
N ASP A 72 -2.04 -10.50 -3.11
CA ASP A 72 -3.30 -9.81 -2.80
C ASP A 72 -3.46 -9.63 -1.29
N LYS A 73 -3.14 -10.66 -0.51
CA LYS A 73 -3.20 -10.59 0.95
C LYS A 73 -2.22 -9.55 1.50
N LEU A 74 -1.02 -9.48 0.93
CA LEU A 74 -0.05 -8.46 1.32
C LEU A 74 -0.55 -7.06 1.00
N ALA A 75 -1.17 -6.87 -0.16
CA ALA A 75 -1.74 -5.58 -0.55
C ALA A 75 -2.80 -5.13 0.45
N LYS A 76 -3.71 -6.01 0.81
CA LYS A 76 -4.76 -5.72 1.80
C LYS A 76 -4.18 -5.43 3.17
N ARG A 77 -3.18 -6.19 3.59
CA ARG A 77 -2.51 -5.97 4.88
C ARG A 77 -1.84 -4.61 4.92
N PHE A 78 -1.22 -4.21 3.82
CA PHE A 78 -0.60 -2.88 3.75
C PHE A 78 -1.64 -1.78 3.94
N LEU A 79 -2.80 -1.89 3.34
CA LEU A 79 -3.85 -0.89 3.51
C LEU A 79 -4.34 -0.82 4.96
N THR A 80 -4.36 -1.94 5.67
CA THR A 80 -4.65 -1.96 7.10
C THR A 80 -3.57 -1.19 7.89
N VAL A 81 -2.30 -1.38 7.52
CA VAL A 81 -1.19 -0.66 8.14
C VAL A 81 -1.35 0.85 7.93
N VAL A 82 -1.67 1.28 6.72
CA VAL A 82 -1.89 2.70 6.41
C VAL A 82 -3.03 3.26 7.26
N HIS A 83 -4.14 2.54 7.34
CA HIS A 83 -5.29 2.97 8.14
C HIS A 83 -4.91 3.14 9.61
N THR A 84 -4.19 2.20 10.17
CA THR A 84 -3.77 2.23 11.57
C THR A 84 -2.81 3.39 11.86
N LEU A 85 -1.92 3.70 10.92
CA LEU A 85 -1.00 4.84 11.06
C LEU A 85 -1.74 6.17 11.05
N ALA A 86 -2.76 6.28 10.20
CA ALA A 86 -3.55 7.52 10.10
C ALA A 86 -4.42 7.72 11.34
N ASP A 87 -4.89 6.63 11.96
CA ASP A 87 -5.72 6.69 13.16
C ASP A 87 -5.31 5.57 14.11
N PRO A 88 -4.29 5.82 14.96
CA PRO A 88 -3.80 4.79 15.88
C PRO A 88 -4.83 4.31 16.91
N THR A 89 -5.90 5.11 17.15
CA THR A 89 -6.95 4.73 18.10
C THR A 89 -7.99 3.82 17.48
N HIS A 90 -8.04 3.76 16.15
CA HIS A 90 -8.99 2.94 15.43
C HIS A 90 -8.36 1.61 15.05
N ARG A 91 -8.89 0.52 15.57
CA ARG A 91 -8.38 -0.82 15.28
C ARG A 91 -9.36 -1.52 14.34
N PRO A 92 -8.92 -1.85 13.10
CA PRO A 92 -9.79 -2.59 12.19
C PRO A 92 -10.16 -3.94 12.78
N ILE A 93 -11.41 -4.34 12.59
CA ILE A 93 -11.88 -5.66 12.99
C ILE A 93 -11.83 -6.55 11.76
N GLY A 94 -11.04 -7.61 11.84
CA GLY A 94 -10.84 -8.50 10.72
C GLY A 94 -9.74 -8.03 9.79
N ALA A 95 -9.45 -8.81 8.76
CA ALA A 95 -8.45 -8.46 7.75
C ALA A 95 -9.05 -7.47 6.77
N TYR A 96 -8.23 -6.54 6.38
CA TYR A 96 -8.60 -5.62 5.33
C TYR A 96 -8.75 -6.39 4.02
#